data_8ebfb29a34b52897da3db477bdc1015c
#
_entry.id   8ebfb29a34b52897da3db477bdc1015c
#
_cell.length_a   1.000
_cell.length_b   1.000
_cell.length_c   1.000
_cell.angle_alpha   90.00
_cell.angle_beta   90.00
_cell.angle_gamma   90.00
#
_symmetry.space_group_name_H-M   'P 1'
#
loop_
_entity.id
_entity.type
_entity.pdbx_description
1 polymer ?
#
loop_
_entity_poly.entity_id
_entity_poly.type
_entity_poly.pdbx_seq_one_letter_code
_entity_poly.pdbx_strand_id
1 'polypeptide(L)'
;MKKQILRLSLGMAWCLSALVPVHAPAAGASATADHVTRRDTRTAAAQTRPSPADTLHVVFFTDIHVSPGNAQDSLFRVAIAEANASDAELVIFGGDLTNTGSDEELEHVYGLMSQLEKPWFTVMGNHETTWSESGCTTFRCIFGHDGRVAHRAGGYLFLGYNCGHYMKMADGVVRHADPAWRGAQAAGPRPGERIVSL
;
A
#
# COMPACT_ATOMS: atom_id res chain seq x y z
N MET A 1 -11.05 -13.73 -3.55
CA MET A 1 -9.68 -13.47 -3.09
C MET A 1 -8.79 -13.19 -4.30
N LYS A 2 -8.16 -12.06 -4.33
CA LYS A 2 -7.19 -11.69 -5.38
C LYS A 2 -5.78 -11.82 -4.80
N LYS A 3 -4.97 -12.67 -5.41
CA LYS A 3 -3.55 -12.83 -5.08
C LYS A 3 -2.73 -12.32 -6.25
N GLN A 4 -1.83 -11.41 -5.98
CA GLN A 4 -0.86 -10.94 -6.96
C GLN A 4 0.55 -11.11 -6.38
N ILE A 5 1.44 -11.66 -7.18
CA ILE A 5 2.87 -11.70 -6.88
C ILE A 5 3.50 -10.55 -7.67
N LEU A 6 3.94 -9.54 -6.93
CA LEU A 6 4.55 -8.35 -7.51
C LEU A 6 6.07 -8.42 -7.30
N ARG A 7 6.81 -8.31 -8.39
CA ARG A 7 8.27 -8.19 -8.33
C ARG A 7 8.63 -6.71 -8.47
N LEU A 8 9.09 -6.12 -7.39
CA LEU A 8 9.55 -4.74 -7.37
C LEU A 8 11.06 -4.71 -7.57
N SER A 9 11.52 -4.04 -8.61
CA SER A 9 12.96 -3.85 -8.83
C SER A 9 13.34 -2.38 -8.64
N LEU A 10 14.50 -2.14 -8.05
CA LEU A 10 15.04 -0.80 -7.84
C LEU A 10 15.31 -0.03 -9.16
N GLY A 11 15.11 -0.65 -10.31
CA GLY A 11 15.33 -0.07 -11.64
C GLY A 11 14.10 0.44 -12.40
N MET A 12 12.89 -0.02 -12.09
CA MET A 12 11.69 0.38 -12.84
C MET A 12 10.52 0.66 -11.90
N ALA A 13 10.10 1.91 -11.84
CA ALA A 13 8.81 2.28 -11.29
C ALA A 13 7.73 1.99 -12.34
N TRP A 14 7.05 0.86 -12.23
CA TRP A 14 5.74 0.70 -12.84
C TRP A 14 4.72 1.21 -11.84
N CYS A 15 4.46 2.52 -11.88
CA CYS A 15 3.29 3.08 -11.26
C CYS A 15 2.08 2.67 -12.09
N LEU A 16 1.27 1.73 -11.62
CA LEU A 16 -0.15 1.75 -11.94
C LEU A 16 -0.79 2.83 -11.04
N SER A 17 -0.42 4.08 -11.32
CA SER A 17 -1.18 5.24 -10.86
C SER A 17 -2.22 5.51 -11.92
N ALA A 18 -3.49 5.30 -11.62
CA ALA A 18 -4.55 5.95 -12.37
C ALA A 18 -4.36 7.46 -12.18
N LEU A 19 -3.78 8.12 -13.19
CA LEU A 19 -3.68 9.57 -13.28
C LEU A 19 -5.10 10.11 -13.49
N VAL A 20 -5.69 10.65 -12.44
CA VAL A 20 -6.83 11.58 -12.56
C VAL A 20 -6.23 12.94 -12.90
N PRO A 21 -6.55 13.55 -14.07
CA PRO A 21 -6.05 14.87 -14.41
C PRO A 21 -6.72 15.91 -13.52
N VAL A 22 -5.97 16.55 -12.64
CA VAL A 22 -6.42 17.76 -11.95
C VAL A 22 -6.27 18.92 -12.92
N HIS A 23 -7.40 19.45 -13.39
CA HIS A 23 -7.43 20.70 -14.14
C HIS A 23 -7.19 21.88 -13.20
N ALA A 24 -6.08 22.58 -13.38
CA ALA A 24 -5.85 23.89 -12.77
C ALA A 24 -6.43 24.98 -13.69
N PRO A 25 -7.06 26.03 -13.14
CA PRO A 25 -7.57 27.14 -13.95
C PRO A 25 -6.43 27.99 -14.50
N ALA A 26 -6.54 28.36 -15.76
CA ALA A 26 -5.61 29.24 -16.45
C ALA A 26 -5.71 30.68 -15.91
N ALA A 27 -4.60 31.21 -15.40
CA ALA A 27 -4.42 32.64 -15.21
C ALA A 27 -3.52 33.15 -16.34
N GLY A 28 -4.06 34.02 -17.17
CA GLY A 28 -3.35 34.67 -18.24
C GLY A 28 -2.38 35.75 -17.69
N ALA A 29 -1.16 35.74 -18.20
CA ALA A 29 -0.29 36.92 -18.24
C ALA A 29 0.64 36.81 -19.45
N SER A 30 0.48 37.80 -20.34
CA SER A 30 1.37 38.12 -21.44
C SER A 30 2.71 38.60 -20.93
N ALA A 31 3.80 38.04 -21.44
CA ALA A 31 5.11 38.70 -21.45
C ALA A 31 5.96 38.18 -22.61
N THR A 32 6.51 39.14 -23.29
CA THR A 32 7.32 39.20 -24.48
C THR A 32 8.55 38.28 -24.50
N ALA A 33 8.88 37.87 -25.74
CA ALA A 33 10.01 37.06 -26.12
C ALA A 33 11.37 37.71 -25.79
N ASP A 34 12.27 36.87 -25.25
CA ASP A 34 13.72 37.03 -25.47
C ASP A 34 14.31 35.64 -25.77
N HIS A 35 14.88 35.58 -26.98
CA HIS A 35 15.50 34.42 -27.58
C HIS A 35 16.90 34.21 -26.96
N VAL A 36 17.02 33.30 -26.00
CA VAL A 36 18.33 32.77 -25.59
C VAL A 36 18.37 31.29 -25.84
N THR A 37 19.06 30.90 -26.88
CA THR A 37 19.43 29.51 -27.20
C THR A 37 20.27 28.92 -26.06
N ARG A 38 19.62 28.25 -25.11
CA ARG A 38 20.29 27.32 -24.19
C ARG A 38 20.30 25.93 -24.81
N ARG A 39 21.50 25.50 -25.20
CA ARG A 39 21.78 24.09 -25.49
C ARG A 39 21.48 23.29 -24.25
N ASP A 40 20.36 22.56 -24.25
CA ASP A 40 20.04 21.52 -23.28
C ASP A 40 20.99 20.32 -23.49
N THR A 41 22.10 20.32 -22.79
CA THR A 41 22.87 19.11 -22.55
C THR A 41 22.17 18.34 -21.45
N ARG A 42 21.03 17.76 -21.75
CA ARG A 42 20.48 16.67 -20.94
C ARG A 42 21.35 15.45 -21.17
N THR A 43 22.32 15.27 -20.29
CA THR A 43 23.01 14.00 -20.14
C THR A 43 21.90 13.00 -19.75
N ALA A 44 21.52 12.14 -20.69
CA ALA A 44 20.66 11.00 -20.40
C ALA A 44 21.40 10.19 -19.32
N ALA A 45 20.91 10.26 -18.09
CA ALA A 45 21.36 9.35 -17.04
C ALA A 45 21.08 7.95 -17.56
N ALA A 46 22.15 7.19 -17.83
CA ALA A 46 22.07 5.81 -18.25
C ALA A 46 21.22 5.08 -17.20
N GLN A 47 20.04 4.64 -17.58
CA GLN A 47 19.20 3.78 -16.75
C GLN A 47 19.95 2.46 -16.61
N THR A 48 20.72 2.32 -15.54
CA THR A 48 21.36 1.06 -15.19
C THR A 48 20.25 0.04 -14.94
N ARG A 49 20.32 -1.08 -15.66
CA ARG A 49 19.44 -2.23 -15.40
C ARG A 49 19.58 -2.62 -13.92
N PRO A 50 18.48 -2.80 -13.19
CA PRO A 50 18.57 -3.20 -11.78
C PRO A 50 19.33 -4.52 -11.68
N SER A 51 20.20 -4.60 -10.69
CA SER A 51 20.84 -5.84 -10.27
C SER A 51 19.80 -6.78 -9.65
N PRO A 52 19.93 -8.10 -9.72
CA PRO A 52 19.12 -9.02 -8.93
C PRO A 52 19.10 -8.69 -7.42
N ALA A 53 20.18 -8.12 -6.90
CA ALA A 53 20.28 -7.61 -5.52
C ALA A 53 19.36 -6.40 -5.23
N ASP A 54 18.82 -5.76 -6.28
CA ASP A 54 17.94 -4.59 -6.18
C ASP A 54 16.45 -4.95 -6.32
N THR A 55 16.10 -6.22 -6.25
CA THR A 55 14.73 -6.73 -6.40
C THR A 55 14.19 -7.18 -5.06
N LEU A 56 13.00 -6.72 -4.69
CA LEU A 56 12.23 -7.21 -3.54
C LEU A 56 11.05 -8.03 -4.05
N HIS A 57 10.93 -9.26 -3.61
CA HIS A 57 9.80 -10.12 -3.94
C HIS A 57 8.71 -9.95 -2.88
N VAL A 58 7.51 -9.61 -3.33
CA VAL A 58 6.37 -9.31 -2.45
C VAL A 58 5.16 -10.14 -2.85
N VAL A 59 4.49 -10.76 -1.88
CA VAL A 59 3.12 -11.26 -2.04
C VAL A 59 2.17 -10.15 -1.62
N PHE A 60 1.21 -9.81 -2.46
CA PHE A 60 0.19 -8.82 -2.18
C PHE A 60 -1.20 -9.46 -2.17
N PHE A 61 -1.86 -9.39 -1.02
CA PHE A 61 -3.23 -9.81 -0.82
C PHE A 61 -4.14 -8.60 -0.68
N THR A 62 -5.31 -8.63 -1.29
CA THR A 62 -6.36 -7.64 -1.11
C THR A 62 -7.73 -8.29 -1.30
N ASP A 63 -8.76 -7.72 -0.71
CA ASP A 63 -10.15 -8.21 -0.84
C ASP A 63 -10.28 -9.71 -0.48
N ILE A 64 -9.68 -10.11 0.65
CA ILE A 64 -9.73 -11.51 1.07
C ILE A 64 -11.05 -11.92 1.69
N HIS A 65 -11.77 -10.97 2.33
CA HIS A 65 -13.14 -11.13 2.85
C HIS A 65 -13.35 -12.39 3.69
N VAL A 66 -12.46 -12.63 4.64
CA VAL A 66 -12.50 -13.82 5.50
C VAL A 66 -13.55 -13.64 6.60
N SER A 67 -14.40 -14.67 6.77
CA SER A 67 -15.23 -14.86 7.94
C SER A 67 -15.04 -16.31 8.44
N PRO A 68 -15.19 -16.59 9.73
CA PRO A 68 -15.06 -17.94 10.26
C PRO A 68 -15.91 -18.96 9.48
N GLY A 69 -15.25 -19.94 8.87
CA GLY A 69 -15.90 -21.04 8.14
C GLY A 69 -16.49 -20.70 6.77
N ASN A 70 -16.29 -19.48 6.25
CA ASN A 70 -16.68 -19.18 4.87
C ASN A 70 -15.68 -19.80 3.86
N ALA A 71 -16.00 -19.77 2.57
CA ALA A 71 -15.11 -20.32 1.53
C ALA A 71 -13.75 -19.60 1.50
N GLN A 72 -13.73 -18.30 1.77
CA GLN A 72 -12.52 -17.48 1.79
C GLN A 72 -11.58 -17.87 2.94
N ASP A 73 -12.10 -18.31 4.10
CA ASP A 73 -11.28 -18.86 5.19
C ASP A 73 -10.41 -20.03 4.70
N SER A 74 -11.05 -21.02 4.06
CA SER A 74 -10.33 -22.18 3.53
C SER A 74 -9.32 -21.81 2.44
N LEU A 75 -9.71 -20.91 1.54
CA LEU A 75 -8.83 -20.42 0.46
C LEU A 75 -7.66 -19.62 1.01
N PHE A 76 -7.88 -18.82 2.04
CA PHE A 76 -6.82 -18.01 2.64
C PHE A 76 -5.78 -18.87 3.37
N ARG A 77 -6.18 -19.97 4.03
CA ARG A 77 -5.24 -20.94 4.61
C ARG A 77 -4.30 -21.54 3.55
N VAL A 78 -4.84 -21.90 2.39
CA VAL A 78 -4.02 -22.37 1.26
C VAL A 78 -3.07 -21.27 0.78
N ALA A 79 -3.59 -20.04 0.65
CA ALA A 79 -2.78 -18.91 0.19
C ALA A 79 -1.64 -18.54 1.17
N ILE A 80 -1.85 -18.70 2.49
CA ILE A 80 -0.80 -18.55 3.51
C ILE A 80 0.29 -19.61 3.31
N ALA A 81 -0.10 -20.88 3.13
CA ALA A 81 0.88 -21.95 2.90
C ALA A 81 1.70 -21.70 1.62
N GLU A 82 1.05 -21.25 0.54
CA GLU A 82 1.75 -20.87 -0.69
C GLU A 82 2.66 -19.64 -0.51
N ALA A 83 2.25 -18.66 0.26
CA ALA A 83 3.07 -17.50 0.57
C ALA A 83 4.32 -17.90 1.37
N ASN A 84 4.18 -18.79 2.36
CA ASN A 84 5.29 -19.30 3.14
C ASN A 84 6.28 -20.10 2.27
N ALA A 85 5.77 -20.88 1.32
CA ALA A 85 6.59 -21.68 0.37
C ALA A 85 7.22 -20.85 -0.76
N SER A 86 6.80 -19.59 -0.95
CA SER A 86 7.29 -18.73 -2.04
C SER A 86 8.66 -18.10 -1.71
N ASP A 87 9.28 -17.49 -2.72
CA ASP A 87 10.49 -16.66 -2.58
C ASP A 87 10.22 -15.22 -2.10
N ALA A 88 8.99 -14.92 -1.69
CA ALA A 88 8.63 -13.61 -1.20
C ALA A 88 9.37 -13.27 0.12
N GLU A 89 9.83 -12.05 0.21
CA GLU A 89 10.53 -11.47 1.37
C GLU A 89 9.58 -10.65 2.25
N LEU A 90 8.41 -10.30 1.71
CA LEU A 90 7.40 -9.48 2.38
C LEU A 90 6.01 -9.87 1.91
N VAL A 91 5.06 -9.86 2.83
CA VAL A 91 3.63 -10.01 2.52
C VAL A 91 2.92 -8.71 2.87
N ILE A 92 2.12 -8.18 1.96
CA ILE A 92 1.37 -6.93 2.15
C ILE A 92 -0.12 -7.22 1.99
N PHE A 93 -0.92 -6.67 2.89
CA PHE A 93 -2.38 -6.73 2.82
C PHE A 93 -2.95 -5.34 2.52
N GLY A 94 -3.68 -5.24 1.41
CA GLY A 94 -4.25 -3.99 0.89
C GLY A 94 -5.60 -3.61 1.47
N GLY A 95 -6.04 -4.28 2.56
CA GLY A 95 -7.34 -4.07 3.19
C GLY A 95 -8.42 -5.04 2.71
N ASP A 96 -9.65 -4.83 3.17
CA ASP A 96 -10.79 -5.72 3.02
C ASP A 96 -10.44 -7.16 3.44
N LEU A 97 -9.88 -7.25 4.65
CA LEU A 97 -9.43 -8.50 5.25
C LEU A 97 -10.61 -9.38 5.62
N THR A 98 -11.66 -8.75 6.15
CA THR A 98 -12.87 -9.36 6.69
C THR A 98 -14.05 -9.11 5.78
N ASN A 99 -15.12 -9.85 5.98
CA ASN A 99 -16.35 -9.69 5.20
C ASN A 99 -17.23 -8.55 5.74
N THR A 100 -17.27 -8.37 7.07
CA THR A 100 -18.14 -7.37 7.71
C THR A 100 -17.42 -6.44 8.69
N GLY A 101 -16.12 -6.64 8.94
CA GLY A 101 -15.37 -5.82 9.90
C GLY A 101 -15.77 -6.07 11.36
N SER A 102 -16.41 -7.20 11.68
CA SER A 102 -16.75 -7.55 13.05
C SER A 102 -15.51 -7.89 13.87
N ASP A 103 -15.61 -7.73 15.17
CA ASP A 103 -14.50 -8.03 16.07
C ASP A 103 -14.09 -9.50 16.00
N GLU A 104 -15.05 -10.42 15.89
CA GLU A 104 -14.82 -11.85 15.71
C GLU A 104 -14.04 -12.14 14.40
N GLU A 105 -14.42 -11.51 13.30
CA GLU A 105 -13.73 -11.68 12.01
C GLU A 105 -12.31 -11.13 12.05
N LEU A 106 -12.10 -9.99 12.71
CA LEU A 106 -10.78 -9.38 12.86
C LEU A 106 -9.85 -10.27 13.69
N GLU A 107 -10.30 -10.80 14.81
CA GLU A 107 -9.53 -11.73 15.62
C GLU A 107 -9.22 -13.03 14.85
N HIS A 108 -10.19 -13.55 14.12
CA HIS A 108 -10.03 -14.76 13.33
C HIS A 108 -9.02 -14.58 12.21
N VAL A 109 -9.15 -13.52 11.40
CA VAL A 109 -8.22 -13.27 10.28
C VAL A 109 -6.81 -12.99 10.78
N TYR A 110 -6.65 -12.28 11.91
CA TYR A 110 -5.36 -12.07 12.55
C TYR A 110 -4.71 -13.39 12.96
N GLY A 111 -5.49 -14.31 13.55
CA GLY A 111 -5.02 -15.64 13.89
C GLY A 111 -4.52 -16.44 12.68
N LEU A 112 -5.16 -16.27 11.52
CA LEU A 112 -4.68 -16.85 10.26
C LEU A 112 -3.41 -16.15 9.76
N MET A 113 -3.39 -14.82 9.72
CA MET A 113 -2.23 -14.03 9.27
C MET A 113 -0.99 -14.30 10.13
N SER A 114 -1.18 -14.59 11.42
CA SER A 114 -0.10 -14.94 12.35
C SER A 114 0.60 -16.28 12.01
N GLN A 115 0.06 -17.08 11.09
CA GLN A 115 0.71 -18.28 10.56
C GLN A 115 1.68 -17.99 9.41
N LEU A 116 1.78 -16.73 8.97
CA LEU A 116 2.82 -16.32 8.03
C LEU A 116 4.18 -16.33 8.71
N GLU A 117 5.12 -17.00 8.07
CA GLU A 117 6.53 -17.10 8.51
C GLU A 117 7.38 -15.92 8.01
N LYS A 118 6.78 -15.07 7.20
CA LYS A 118 7.43 -13.91 6.58
C LYS A 118 6.95 -12.61 7.24
N PRO A 119 7.79 -11.56 7.22
CA PRO A 119 7.33 -10.22 7.62
C PRO A 119 6.08 -9.83 6.83
N TRP A 120 5.13 -9.21 7.51
CA TRP A 120 3.93 -8.71 6.87
C TRP A 120 3.42 -7.44 7.53
N PHE A 121 2.63 -6.68 6.81
CA PHE A 121 1.83 -5.58 7.34
C PHE A 121 0.51 -5.46 6.56
N THR A 122 -0.44 -4.75 7.15
CA THR A 122 -1.75 -4.52 6.55
C THR A 122 -2.15 -3.05 6.61
N VAL A 123 -3.07 -2.67 5.74
CA VAL A 123 -3.85 -1.44 5.86
C VAL A 123 -5.32 -1.79 6.06
N MET A 124 -6.15 -0.82 6.43
CA MET A 124 -7.59 -1.00 6.49
C MET A 124 -8.22 -0.77 5.13
N GLY A 125 -9.17 -1.63 4.75
CA GLY A 125 -10.11 -1.38 3.67
C GLY A 125 -11.42 -0.75 4.18
N ASN A 126 -12.39 -0.64 3.30
CA ASN A 126 -13.72 -0.12 3.68
C ASN A 126 -14.49 -1.12 4.56
N HIS A 127 -14.24 -2.42 4.46
CA HIS A 127 -14.86 -3.42 5.32
C HIS A 127 -14.43 -3.28 6.78
N GLU A 128 -13.18 -2.93 7.05
CA GLU A 128 -12.67 -2.68 8.40
C GLU A 128 -13.10 -1.33 8.96
N THR A 129 -13.44 -0.36 8.12
CA THR A 129 -13.78 0.99 8.60
C THR A 129 -15.27 1.27 8.62
N THR A 130 -15.99 0.88 7.57
CA THR A 130 -17.38 1.26 7.34
C THR A 130 -18.35 0.49 8.25
N TRP A 131 -18.08 -0.78 8.49
CA TRP A 131 -18.96 -1.67 9.26
C TRP A 131 -18.35 -2.14 10.58
N SER A 132 -17.22 -1.58 10.98
CA SER A 132 -16.58 -1.94 12.24
C SER A 132 -17.52 -1.73 13.43
N GLU A 133 -17.75 -2.80 14.20
CA GLU A 133 -18.57 -2.78 15.41
C GLU A 133 -17.96 -1.87 16.49
N SER A 134 -16.64 -1.90 16.62
CA SER A 134 -15.87 -1.17 17.62
C SER A 134 -15.38 0.21 17.18
N GLY A 135 -15.79 0.69 15.98
CA GLY A 135 -15.24 1.92 15.40
C GLY A 135 -13.73 1.84 15.16
N CYS A 136 -13.26 0.71 14.67
CA CYS A 136 -11.86 0.37 14.42
C CYS A 136 -10.98 0.24 15.68
N THR A 137 -11.56 0.19 16.88
CA THR A 137 -10.78 0.03 18.12
C THR A 137 -10.14 -1.35 18.17
N THR A 138 -10.90 -2.41 17.84
CA THR A 138 -10.41 -3.79 17.80
C THR A 138 -9.29 -3.95 16.77
N PHE A 139 -9.42 -3.37 15.56
CA PHE A 139 -8.34 -3.38 14.60
C PHE A 139 -7.06 -2.74 15.16
N ARG A 140 -7.18 -1.57 15.81
CA ARG A 140 -6.02 -0.89 16.41
C ARG A 140 -5.36 -1.72 17.50
N CYS A 141 -6.14 -2.40 18.33
CA CYS A 141 -5.62 -3.25 19.40
C CYS A 141 -4.90 -4.48 18.84
N ILE A 142 -5.44 -5.11 17.81
CA ILE A 142 -4.90 -6.33 17.23
C ILE A 142 -3.68 -6.04 16.36
N PHE A 143 -3.76 -5.08 15.44
CA PHE A 143 -2.71 -4.78 14.47
C PHE A 143 -1.71 -3.70 14.93
N GLY A 144 -2.00 -3.01 16.03
CA GLY A 144 -1.09 -2.04 16.64
C GLY A 144 -0.97 -0.69 15.94
N HIS A 145 -1.87 -0.38 15.00
CA HIS A 145 -1.89 0.89 14.26
C HIS A 145 -3.29 1.28 13.80
N ASP A 146 -3.48 2.53 13.40
CA ASP A 146 -4.76 3.12 12.97
C ASP A 146 -5.02 3.01 11.46
N GLY A 147 -4.35 2.08 10.78
CA GLY A 147 -4.38 1.92 9.32
C GLY A 147 -3.31 2.73 8.60
N ARG A 148 -2.57 3.62 9.30
CA ARG A 148 -1.38 4.27 8.76
C ARG A 148 -0.15 3.44 9.10
N VAL A 149 0.58 3.04 8.07
CA VAL A 149 1.76 2.18 8.20
C VAL A 149 2.94 2.79 7.44
N ALA A 150 4.11 2.78 8.08
CA ALA A 150 5.38 3.04 7.44
C ALA A 150 6.29 1.83 7.64
N HIS A 151 6.50 1.04 6.59
CA HIS A 151 7.29 -0.18 6.64
C HIS A 151 8.45 -0.11 5.66
N ARG A 152 9.66 -0.54 6.10
CA ARG A 152 10.86 -0.54 5.27
C ARG A 152 11.33 -1.95 4.99
N ALA A 153 11.50 -2.27 3.71
CA ALA A 153 12.06 -3.54 3.27
C ALA A 153 12.76 -3.38 1.90
N GLY A 154 13.89 -4.05 1.70
CA GLY A 154 14.57 -4.16 0.41
C GLY A 154 14.89 -2.83 -0.29
N GLY A 155 15.18 -1.76 0.44
CA GLY A 155 15.43 -0.43 -0.12
C GLY A 155 14.17 0.35 -0.49
N TYR A 156 13.00 -0.12 -0.04
CA TYR A 156 11.70 0.54 -0.21
C TYR A 156 11.14 1.02 1.14
N LEU A 157 10.49 2.18 1.12
CA LEU A 157 9.61 2.67 2.15
C LEU A 157 8.16 2.51 1.68
N PHE A 158 7.43 1.60 2.29
CA PHE A 158 6.00 1.42 2.08
C PHE A 158 5.23 2.34 3.00
N LEU A 159 4.30 3.12 2.44
CA LEU A 159 3.41 4.01 3.16
C LEU A 159 1.97 3.59 2.89
N GLY A 160 1.33 3.02 3.88
CA GLY A 160 -0.08 2.64 3.85
C GLY A 160 -0.96 3.68 4.52
N TYR A 161 -2.17 3.88 4.00
CA TYR A 161 -3.14 4.84 4.52
C TYR A 161 -4.45 4.15 4.87
N ASN A 162 -5.14 4.68 5.86
CA ASN A 162 -6.54 4.36 6.09
C ASN A 162 -7.40 5.32 5.26
N CYS A 163 -7.80 4.91 4.07
CA CYS A 163 -8.65 5.68 3.17
C CYS A 163 -10.15 5.38 3.34
N GLY A 164 -10.53 4.45 4.21
CA GLY A 164 -11.93 4.09 4.44
C GLY A 164 -12.69 5.16 5.25
N HIS A 165 -13.97 5.34 4.91
CA HIS A 165 -14.92 6.13 5.70
C HIS A 165 -15.44 5.34 6.89
N TYR A 166 -15.70 6.02 8.01
CA TYR A 166 -16.31 5.40 9.21
C TYR A 166 -17.83 5.25 9.13
N MET A 167 -18.46 5.51 8.01
CA MET A 167 -19.93 5.49 7.87
C MET A 167 -20.34 4.97 6.49
N LYS A 168 -20.62 3.68 6.41
CA LYS A 168 -21.34 2.96 5.32
C LYS A 168 -21.11 3.49 3.89
N MET A 169 -19.89 3.86 3.54
CA MET A 169 -19.50 4.32 2.22
C MET A 169 -18.31 3.49 1.71
N ALA A 170 -18.38 3.07 0.48
CA ALA A 170 -17.28 2.34 -0.16
C ALA A 170 -16.22 3.28 -0.78
N ASP A 171 -16.52 4.57 -0.84
CA ASP A 171 -15.60 5.55 -1.41
C ASP A 171 -14.37 5.75 -0.50
N GLY A 172 -13.21 5.87 -1.12
CA GLY A 172 -11.97 6.21 -0.41
C GLY A 172 -11.88 7.71 -0.13
N VAL A 173 -11.27 8.07 1.00
CA VAL A 173 -10.97 9.45 1.35
C VAL A 173 -9.53 9.61 1.80
N VAL A 174 -8.82 10.60 1.25
CA VAL A 174 -7.54 11.04 1.79
C VAL A 174 -7.82 12.14 2.81
N ARG A 175 -7.55 11.86 4.10
CA ARG A 175 -7.80 12.81 5.18
C ARG A 175 -6.78 13.94 5.15
N HIS A 176 -7.19 15.14 5.61
CA HIS A 176 -6.32 16.32 5.62
C HIS A 176 -4.99 16.10 6.37
N ALA A 177 -4.96 15.21 7.34
CA ALA A 177 -3.74 14.88 8.10
C ALA A 177 -2.79 13.90 7.37
N ASP A 178 -3.27 13.17 6.36
CA ASP A 178 -2.47 12.13 5.69
C ASP A 178 -1.31 12.69 4.86
N PRO A 179 -1.47 13.80 4.09
CA PRO A 179 -0.35 14.43 3.41
C PRO A 179 0.77 14.90 4.35
N ALA A 180 0.41 15.46 5.52
CA ALA A 180 1.38 15.90 6.51
C ALA A 180 2.12 14.70 7.12
N TRP A 181 1.41 13.63 7.50
CA TRP A 181 2.00 12.40 8.01
C TRP A 181 2.93 11.77 6.96
N ARG A 182 2.46 11.65 5.72
CA ARG A 182 3.28 11.15 4.60
C ARG A 182 4.55 11.98 4.43
N GLY A 183 4.43 13.30 4.43
CA GLY A 183 5.57 14.23 4.34
C GLY A 183 6.58 13.99 5.45
N ALA A 184 6.12 13.78 6.69
CA ALA A 184 6.98 13.49 7.83
C ALA A 184 7.71 12.13 7.68
N GLN A 185 7.02 11.09 7.17
CA GLN A 185 7.65 9.79 6.92
C GLN A 185 8.65 9.86 5.75
N ALA A 186 8.31 10.61 4.70
CA ALA A 186 9.13 10.78 3.51
C ALA A 186 10.29 11.75 3.71
N ALA A 187 10.26 12.63 4.72
CA ALA A 187 11.34 13.60 4.99
C ALA A 187 12.66 12.95 5.43
N GLY A 188 12.65 11.68 5.81
CA GLY A 188 13.82 10.91 6.22
C GLY A 188 14.09 9.67 5.36
N PRO A 189 13.90 9.67 4.02
CA PRO A 189 14.28 8.51 3.23
C PRO A 189 15.80 8.36 3.28
N ARG A 190 16.25 7.11 3.34
CA ARG A 190 17.67 6.82 3.21
C ARG A 190 18.12 7.09 1.76
N PRO A 191 19.37 7.49 1.52
CA PRO A 191 19.86 7.69 0.16
C PRO A 191 19.58 6.45 -0.72
N GLY A 192 18.88 6.65 -1.85
CA GLY A 192 18.48 5.57 -2.75
C GLY A 192 17.20 4.82 -2.39
N GLU A 193 16.56 5.11 -1.24
CA GLU A 193 15.28 4.50 -0.84
C GLU A 193 14.14 4.98 -1.74
N ARG A 194 13.26 4.07 -2.14
CA ARG A 194 12.08 4.34 -2.97
C ARG A 194 10.83 4.27 -2.15
N ILE A 195 9.85 5.12 -2.47
CA ILE A 195 8.58 5.18 -1.76
C ILE A 195 7.50 4.48 -2.57
N VAL A 196 6.80 3.56 -1.93
CA VAL A 196 5.59 2.90 -2.43
C VAL A 196 4.43 3.34 -1.55
N SER A 197 3.36 3.87 -2.14
CA SER A 197 2.13 4.24 -1.42
C SER A 197 1.02 3.23 -1.71
N LEU A 198 0.29 2.84 -0.66
CA LEU A 198 -0.80 1.86 -0.67
C LEU A 198 -2.09 2.49 -0.14
#